data_8167265291cd0dbeb0e9052af81de284
#
_entry.id   8167265291cd0dbeb0e9052af81de284
#
_cell.length_a   1.000
_cell.length_b   1.000
_cell.length_c   1.000
_cell.angle_alpha   90.00
_cell.angle_beta   90.00
_cell.angle_gamma   90.00
#
_symmetry.space_group_name_H-M   'P 1'
#
loop_
_entity.id
_entity.type
_entity.pdbx_description
1 polymer ?
#
loop_
_entity_poly.entity_id
_entity_poly.type
_entity_poly.pdbx_seq_one_letter_code
_entity_poly.pdbx_strand_id
1 'polypeptide(L)'
;MSRNISMGINMGHDRGAAIVCNGILLGAIAQERIDRIKHSSSLSIPFEAIDSLLNYLHISINEISCVGISCTSVDIPNLYQYTKEMLSEHYHHNFSQVIPVTHHLAHAEACFNTSDFDEAFILVADGGGDVVGKLEESESLFHAEGGNIFLLERRLQSN
;
A
#
# COMPACT_ATOMS: atom_id res chain seq x y z
N MET A 1 -17.43 16.50 11.90
CA MET A 1 -16.16 16.42 11.14
C MET A 1 -16.38 15.46 9.98
N SER A 2 -15.96 15.83 8.77
CA SER A 2 -16.03 14.93 7.62
C SER A 2 -15.09 13.73 7.87
N ARG A 3 -15.57 12.52 7.58
CA ARG A 3 -14.73 11.31 7.62
C ARG A 3 -13.75 11.37 6.46
N ASN A 4 -12.46 11.32 6.73
CA ASN A 4 -11.43 11.14 5.72
C ASN A 4 -11.04 9.67 5.67
N ILE A 5 -11.55 8.93 4.68
CA ILE A 5 -11.33 7.49 4.56
C ILE A 5 -10.38 7.24 3.39
N SER A 6 -9.27 6.58 3.68
CA SER A 6 -8.28 6.18 2.70
C SER A 6 -8.21 4.66 2.59
N MET A 7 -7.94 4.18 1.39
CA MET A 7 -7.73 2.76 1.09
C MET A 7 -6.29 2.52 0.66
N GLY A 8 -5.63 1.55 1.28
CA GLY A 8 -4.34 1.03 0.84
C GLY A 8 -4.51 -0.27 0.06
N ILE A 9 -3.78 -0.42 -1.04
CA ILE A 9 -3.77 -1.63 -1.88
C ILE A 9 -2.33 -2.07 -2.07
N ASN A 10 -2.04 -3.33 -1.71
CA ASN A 10 -0.79 -4.00 -2.09
C ASN A 10 -1.06 -4.98 -3.24
N MET A 11 -0.22 -4.91 -4.28
CA MET A 11 -0.24 -5.82 -5.44
C MET A 11 1.11 -6.53 -5.57
N GLY A 12 1.18 -7.53 -6.40
CA GLY A 12 2.37 -8.36 -6.55
C GLY A 12 2.39 -9.51 -5.56
N HIS A 13 3.39 -9.57 -4.68
CA HIS A 13 3.51 -10.56 -3.62
C HIS A 13 2.62 -10.17 -2.41
N ASP A 14 1.92 -11.15 -1.82
CA ASP A 14 1.05 -10.93 -0.65
C ASP A 14 0.00 -9.83 -0.83
N ARG A 15 -0.75 -9.90 -1.93
CA ARG A 15 -1.81 -8.93 -2.24
C ARG A 15 -2.76 -8.72 -1.07
N GLY A 16 -3.24 -7.50 -0.90
CA GLY A 16 -4.17 -7.18 0.17
C GLY A 16 -4.72 -5.78 0.11
N ALA A 17 -5.62 -5.48 1.03
CA ALA A 17 -6.22 -4.17 1.19
C ALA A 17 -6.27 -3.76 2.67
N ALA A 18 -6.25 -2.45 2.91
CA ALA A 18 -6.42 -1.84 4.22
C ALA A 18 -7.29 -0.59 4.12
N ILE A 19 -8.03 -0.29 5.18
CA ILE A 19 -8.83 0.94 5.30
C ILE A 19 -8.40 1.72 6.53
N VAL A 20 -8.12 3.00 6.32
CA VAL A 20 -7.77 3.98 7.36
C VAL A 20 -8.81 5.08 7.39
N CYS A 21 -9.26 5.49 8.57
CA CYS A 21 -10.18 6.60 8.75
C CYS A 21 -9.59 7.61 9.74
N ASN A 22 -9.39 8.85 9.30
CA ASN A 22 -8.82 9.92 10.14
C ASN A 22 -7.50 9.50 10.83
N GLY A 23 -6.63 8.79 10.13
CA GLY A 23 -5.35 8.29 10.63
C GLY A 23 -5.43 6.98 11.45
N ILE A 24 -6.62 6.43 11.67
CA ILE A 24 -6.81 5.18 12.43
C ILE A 24 -7.03 4.01 11.47
N LEU A 25 -6.24 2.95 11.59
CA LEU A 25 -6.43 1.70 10.86
C LEU A 25 -7.72 1.03 11.33
N LEU A 26 -8.72 0.93 10.46
CA LEU A 26 -9.98 0.26 10.75
C LEU A 26 -9.91 -1.25 10.49
N GLY A 27 -9.13 -1.66 9.51
CA GLY A 27 -8.92 -3.06 9.19
C GLY A 27 -8.01 -3.26 8.00
N ALA A 28 -7.46 -4.47 7.90
CA ALA A 28 -6.66 -4.93 6.78
C ALA A 28 -6.91 -6.43 6.54
N ILE A 29 -6.82 -6.85 5.29
CA ILE A 29 -6.98 -8.25 4.90
C ILE A 29 -6.06 -8.61 3.74
N ALA A 30 -5.38 -9.74 3.85
CA ALA A 30 -4.64 -10.32 2.74
C ALA A 30 -5.58 -11.13 1.83
N GLN A 31 -5.39 -11.04 0.52
CA GLN A 31 -6.17 -11.77 -0.48
C GLN A 31 -6.11 -13.30 -0.26
N GLU A 32 -4.99 -13.82 0.22
CA GLU A 32 -4.84 -15.25 0.56
C GLU A 32 -5.84 -15.77 1.60
N ARG A 33 -6.41 -14.90 2.43
CA ARG A 33 -7.44 -15.29 3.41
C ARG A 33 -8.76 -15.62 2.75
N ILE A 34 -8.97 -15.11 1.55
CA ILE A 34 -10.18 -15.26 0.76
C ILE A 34 -10.01 -16.37 -0.27
N ASP A 35 -9.01 -16.27 -1.14
CA ASP A 35 -8.79 -17.24 -2.23
C ASP A 35 -8.10 -18.54 -1.79
N ARG A 36 -7.54 -18.57 -0.56
CA ARG A 36 -6.81 -19.71 0.01
C ARG A 36 -5.54 -20.10 -0.76
N ILE A 37 -5.01 -19.19 -1.55
CA ILE A 37 -3.74 -19.37 -2.27
C ILE A 37 -2.65 -18.68 -1.45
N LYS A 38 -1.65 -19.44 -0.98
CA LYS A 38 -0.54 -18.90 -0.21
C LYS A 38 0.19 -17.82 -1.02
N HIS A 39 0.44 -16.69 -0.37
CA HIS A 39 1.00 -15.45 -0.94
C HIS A 39 0.14 -14.78 -2.01
N SER A 40 -0.82 -15.45 -2.60
CA SER A 40 -1.76 -14.91 -3.61
C SER A 40 -1.13 -13.88 -4.56
N SER A 41 0.06 -14.22 -5.13
CA SER A 41 0.87 -13.30 -5.92
C SER A 41 0.26 -13.05 -7.30
N SER A 42 0.02 -11.79 -7.63
CA SER A 42 -0.47 -11.34 -8.93
C SER A 42 -0.33 -9.82 -9.05
N LEU A 43 -0.20 -9.32 -10.27
CA LEU A 43 -0.30 -7.90 -10.58
C LEU A 43 -1.76 -7.40 -10.67
N SER A 44 -2.75 -8.27 -10.45
CA SER A 44 -4.15 -7.86 -10.42
C SER A 44 -4.52 -7.23 -9.07
N ILE A 45 -5.48 -6.32 -9.11
CA ILE A 45 -6.04 -5.69 -7.92
C ILE A 45 -6.77 -6.77 -7.09
N PRO A 46 -6.61 -6.78 -5.74
CA PRO A 46 -7.27 -7.74 -4.85
C PRO A 46 -8.73 -7.32 -4.58
N PHE A 47 -9.59 -7.35 -5.60
CA PHE A 47 -10.98 -6.89 -5.49
C PHE A 47 -11.77 -7.60 -4.40
N GLU A 48 -11.60 -8.92 -4.25
CA GLU A 48 -12.33 -9.67 -3.23
C GLU A 48 -11.89 -9.28 -1.81
N ALA A 49 -10.61 -8.93 -1.62
CA ALA A 49 -10.12 -8.41 -0.34
C ALA A 49 -10.72 -7.02 -0.05
N ILE A 50 -10.76 -6.14 -1.06
CA ILE A 50 -11.37 -4.81 -0.96
C ILE A 50 -12.84 -4.93 -0.60
N ASP A 51 -13.61 -5.69 -1.37
CA ASP A 51 -15.05 -5.87 -1.17
C ASP A 51 -15.38 -6.47 0.19
N SER A 52 -14.62 -7.50 0.59
CA SER A 52 -14.78 -8.13 1.91
C SER A 52 -14.57 -7.13 3.04
N LEU A 53 -13.53 -6.30 2.93
CA LEU A 53 -13.19 -5.30 3.95
C LEU A 53 -14.22 -4.17 4.00
N LEU A 54 -14.63 -3.64 2.85
CA LEU A 54 -15.67 -2.60 2.77
C LEU A 54 -17.01 -3.09 3.34
N ASN A 55 -17.41 -4.31 2.99
CA ASN A 55 -18.63 -4.93 3.52
C ASN A 55 -18.56 -5.13 5.04
N TYR A 56 -17.44 -5.65 5.56
CA TYR A 56 -17.27 -5.87 6.99
C TYR A 56 -17.32 -4.55 7.79
N LEU A 57 -16.72 -3.48 7.26
CA LEU A 57 -16.68 -2.17 7.89
C LEU A 57 -17.94 -1.33 7.63
N HIS A 58 -18.86 -1.79 6.79
CA HIS A 58 -20.04 -1.04 6.34
C HIS A 58 -19.70 0.31 5.72
N ILE A 59 -18.63 0.34 4.90
CA ILE A 59 -18.13 1.52 4.19
C ILE A 59 -18.47 1.39 2.70
N SER A 60 -19.06 2.43 2.12
CA SER A 60 -19.28 2.50 0.68
C SER A 60 -17.98 2.90 -0.03
N ILE A 61 -17.74 2.34 -1.22
CA ILE A 61 -16.60 2.76 -2.07
C ILE A 61 -16.61 4.26 -2.36
N ASN A 62 -17.79 4.87 -2.43
CA ASN A 62 -17.95 6.30 -2.65
C ASN A 62 -17.48 7.19 -1.47
N GLU A 63 -17.23 6.60 -0.30
CA GLU A 63 -16.70 7.31 0.86
C GLU A 63 -15.16 7.35 0.84
N ILE A 64 -14.51 6.59 -0.07
CA ILE A 64 -13.05 6.57 -0.18
C ILE A 64 -12.56 7.86 -0.83
N SER A 65 -11.80 8.65 -0.08
CA SER A 65 -11.26 9.94 -0.52
C SER A 65 -9.91 9.80 -1.22
N CYS A 66 -9.11 8.78 -0.86
CA CYS A 66 -7.77 8.56 -1.40
C CYS A 66 -7.46 7.07 -1.47
N VAL A 67 -6.73 6.66 -2.50
CA VAL A 67 -6.21 5.29 -2.64
C VAL A 67 -4.69 5.35 -2.73
N GLY A 68 -4.00 4.69 -1.79
CA GLY A 68 -2.56 4.43 -1.87
C GLY A 68 -2.31 3.05 -2.48
N ILE A 69 -1.37 2.96 -3.41
CA ILE A 69 -1.00 1.67 -4.03
C ILE A 69 0.48 1.41 -3.88
N SER A 70 0.82 0.17 -3.55
CA SER A 70 2.19 -0.33 -3.51
C SER A 70 2.31 -1.66 -4.25
N CYS A 71 3.49 -1.89 -4.85
CA CYS A 71 3.83 -3.14 -5.53
C CYS A 71 5.35 -3.23 -5.63
N THR A 72 5.90 -4.43 -5.52
CA THR A 72 7.32 -4.68 -5.80
C THR A 72 7.61 -4.79 -7.29
N SER A 73 8.81 -4.41 -7.71
CA SER A 73 9.40 -4.73 -9.02
C SER A 73 8.58 -4.25 -10.24
N VAL A 74 7.80 -3.18 -10.13
CA VAL A 74 6.97 -2.64 -11.22
C VAL A 74 7.25 -1.15 -11.44
N ASP A 75 7.15 -0.70 -12.68
CA ASP A 75 7.19 0.71 -13.04
C ASP A 75 6.00 1.45 -12.39
N ILE A 76 6.27 2.24 -11.38
CA ILE A 76 5.28 2.94 -10.57
C ILE A 76 4.33 3.84 -11.39
N PRO A 77 4.79 4.63 -12.38
CA PRO A 77 3.89 5.44 -13.21
C PRO A 77 2.85 4.61 -13.98
N ASN A 78 3.27 3.50 -14.57
CA ASN A 78 2.35 2.60 -15.28
C ASN A 78 1.39 1.91 -14.31
N LEU A 79 1.86 1.52 -13.14
CA LEU A 79 1.05 0.91 -12.10
C LEU A 79 -0.07 1.86 -11.62
N TYR A 80 0.26 3.14 -11.41
CA TYR A 80 -0.71 4.16 -11.04
C TYR A 80 -1.87 4.26 -12.05
N GLN A 81 -1.55 4.43 -13.32
CA GLN A 81 -2.56 4.59 -14.36
C GLN A 81 -3.43 3.33 -14.49
N TYR A 82 -2.79 2.17 -14.56
CA TYR A 82 -3.46 0.88 -14.60
C TYR A 82 -4.43 0.70 -13.42
N THR A 83 -3.96 0.91 -12.20
CA THR A 83 -4.79 0.72 -10.99
C THR A 83 -5.97 1.68 -10.97
N LYS A 84 -5.75 2.94 -11.33
CA LYS A 84 -6.82 3.94 -11.39
C LYS A 84 -7.92 3.56 -12.39
N GLU A 85 -7.54 3.13 -13.59
CA GLU A 85 -8.48 2.71 -14.63
C GLU A 85 -9.28 1.47 -14.19
N MET A 86 -8.59 0.44 -13.71
CA MET A 86 -9.22 -0.81 -13.27
C MET A 86 -10.16 -0.63 -12.08
N LEU A 87 -9.78 0.19 -11.09
CA LEU A 87 -10.64 0.52 -9.96
C LEU A 87 -11.88 1.29 -10.42
N SER A 88 -11.69 2.28 -11.30
CA SER A 88 -12.79 3.12 -11.79
C SER A 88 -13.78 2.33 -12.63
N GLU A 89 -13.30 1.41 -13.45
CA GLU A 89 -14.14 0.51 -14.26
C GLU A 89 -14.93 -0.47 -13.37
N HIS A 90 -14.25 -1.13 -12.44
CA HIS A 90 -14.86 -2.14 -11.58
C HIS A 90 -15.94 -1.57 -10.66
N TYR A 91 -15.67 -0.43 -10.03
CA TYR A 91 -16.60 0.19 -9.07
C TYR A 91 -17.53 1.22 -9.69
N HIS A 92 -17.43 1.51 -10.99
CA HIS A 92 -18.14 2.61 -11.66
C HIS A 92 -18.00 3.93 -10.91
N HIS A 93 -16.81 4.16 -10.32
CA HIS A 93 -16.50 5.30 -9.48
C HIS A 93 -15.20 5.99 -9.90
N ASN A 94 -15.21 7.33 -9.99
CA ASN A 94 -14.01 8.09 -10.35
C ASN A 94 -13.21 8.46 -9.09
N PHE A 95 -12.10 7.77 -8.86
CA PHE A 95 -11.19 8.06 -7.76
C PHE A 95 -10.40 9.34 -8.06
N SER A 96 -10.62 10.38 -7.26
CA SER A 96 -9.96 11.68 -7.43
C SER A 96 -8.47 11.62 -7.11
N GLN A 97 -8.09 10.84 -6.10
CA GLN A 97 -6.72 10.64 -5.66
C GLN A 97 -6.35 9.16 -5.63
N VAL A 98 -5.40 8.79 -6.47
CA VAL A 98 -4.71 7.50 -6.43
C VAL A 98 -3.21 7.82 -6.36
N ILE A 99 -2.51 7.34 -5.37
CA ILE A 99 -1.13 7.72 -5.05
C ILE A 99 -0.25 6.48 -5.04
N PRO A 100 0.79 6.42 -5.89
CA PRO A 100 1.79 5.36 -5.78
C PRO A 100 2.64 5.59 -4.52
N VAL A 101 2.89 4.51 -3.79
CA VAL A 101 3.76 4.49 -2.61
C VAL A 101 4.88 3.49 -2.88
N THR A 102 6.12 3.91 -2.71
CA THR A 102 7.26 3.02 -2.90
C THR A 102 7.23 1.88 -1.87
N HIS A 103 7.74 0.71 -2.25
CA HIS A 103 7.58 -0.51 -1.46
C HIS A 103 8.18 -0.37 -0.05
N HIS A 104 9.44 0.05 0.06
CA HIS A 104 10.09 0.24 1.36
C HIS A 104 9.47 1.37 2.19
N LEU A 105 8.97 2.43 1.54
CA LEU A 105 8.23 3.48 2.24
C LEU A 105 6.91 2.94 2.81
N ALA A 106 6.19 2.09 2.08
CA ALA A 106 4.97 1.47 2.57
C ALA A 106 5.22 0.62 3.84
N HIS A 107 6.33 -0.13 3.89
CA HIS A 107 6.76 -0.85 5.10
C HIS A 107 7.08 0.09 6.25
N ALA A 108 7.85 1.15 5.99
CA ALA A 108 8.23 2.12 7.01
C ALA A 108 7.01 2.86 7.60
N GLU A 109 6.10 3.32 6.73
CA GLU A 109 4.83 3.97 7.12
C GLU A 109 3.94 3.02 7.95
N ALA A 110 3.77 1.78 7.51
CA ALA A 110 2.97 0.80 8.23
C ALA A 110 3.56 0.52 9.62
N CYS A 111 4.86 0.34 9.72
CA CYS A 111 5.55 0.06 10.97
C CYS A 111 5.47 1.25 11.95
N PHE A 112 5.78 2.46 11.49
CA PHE A 112 5.81 3.66 12.31
C PHE A 112 4.42 4.08 12.80
N ASN A 113 3.45 4.17 11.87
CA ASN A 113 2.10 4.64 12.20
C ASN A 113 1.28 3.64 13.03
N THR A 114 1.74 2.40 13.19
CA THR A 114 1.14 1.40 14.10
C THR A 114 1.95 1.19 15.39
N SER A 115 3.04 1.91 15.55
CA SER A 115 3.84 1.93 16.77
C SER A 115 3.40 3.06 17.71
N ASP A 116 3.91 3.02 18.95
CA ASP A 116 3.72 4.09 19.93
C ASP A 116 4.89 5.10 19.94
N PHE A 117 5.73 5.12 18.89
CA PHE A 117 6.88 6.02 18.82
C PHE A 117 6.49 7.37 18.21
N ASP A 118 6.94 8.46 18.83
CA ASP A 118 6.85 9.82 18.26
C ASP A 118 8.03 10.11 17.31
N GLU A 119 9.15 9.41 17.50
CA GLU A 119 10.36 9.49 16.68
C GLU A 119 11.03 8.11 16.61
N ALA A 120 11.54 7.73 15.43
CA ALA A 120 12.25 6.46 15.26
C ALA A 120 13.19 6.46 14.04
N PHE A 121 14.25 5.63 14.11
CA PHE A 121 14.92 5.11 12.93
C PHE A 121 14.28 3.80 12.51
N ILE A 122 13.98 3.65 11.22
CA ILE A 122 13.30 2.48 10.68
C ILE A 122 14.20 1.84 9.64
N LEU A 123 14.63 0.61 9.90
CA LEU A 123 15.33 -0.21 8.93
C LEU A 123 14.32 -1.14 8.23
N VAL A 124 14.22 -1.01 6.92
CA VAL A 124 13.54 -1.98 6.07
C VAL A 124 14.61 -2.83 5.41
N ALA A 125 14.55 -4.14 5.65
CA ALA A 125 15.41 -5.15 5.01
C ALA A 125 14.49 -6.21 4.40
N ASP A 126 14.44 -6.27 3.09
CA ASP A 126 13.51 -7.12 2.35
C ASP A 126 14.24 -7.90 1.24
N GLY A 127 13.59 -8.95 0.72
CA GLY A 127 14.09 -9.73 -0.40
C GLY A 127 14.16 -8.96 -1.71
N GLY A 128 13.37 -7.88 -1.84
CA GLY A 128 13.35 -6.97 -2.96
C GLY A 128 12.34 -5.85 -2.75
N GLY A 129 12.62 -4.68 -3.31
CA GLY A 129 11.76 -3.51 -3.26
C GLY A 129 11.52 -2.93 -4.65
N ASP A 130 11.53 -1.62 -4.78
CA ASP A 130 11.35 -0.96 -6.05
C ASP A 130 12.57 -1.10 -6.96
N VAL A 131 12.33 -1.18 -8.26
CA VAL A 131 13.39 -1.23 -9.26
C VAL A 131 13.89 0.19 -9.55
N VAL A 132 15.18 0.40 -9.39
CA VAL A 132 15.89 1.64 -9.70
C VAL A 132 16.90 1.40 -10.82
N GLY A 133 16.51 1.68 -12.05
CA GLY A 133 17.31 1.38 -13.23
C GLY A 133 17.38 -0.13 -13.50
N LYS A 134 18.54 -0.75 -13.22
CA LYS A 134 18.76 -2.21 -13.35
C LYS A 134 18.96 -2.92 -12.01
N LEU A 135 18.79 -2.19 -10.93
CA LEU A 135 18.99 -2.67 -9.57
C LEU A 135 17.67 -2.64 -8.83
N GLU A 136 17.57 -3.41 -7.78
CA GLU A 136 16.40 -3.52 -6.91
C GLU A 136 16.77 -3.09 -5.48
N GLU A 137 15.85 -2.46 -4.76
CA GLU A 137 16.05 -2.14 -3.36
C GLU A 137 16.17 -3.41 -2.53
N SER A 138 17.18 -3.46 -1.64
CA SER A 138 17.36 -4.53 -0.67
C SER A 138 17.23 -4.06 0.76
N GLU A 139 17.72 -2.85 1.04
CA GLU A 139 17.64 -2.26 2.37
C GLU A 139 17.39 -0.76 2.24
N SER A 140 16.61 -0.21 3.17
CA SER A 140 16.40 1.24 3.28
C SER A 140 16.36 1.66 4.75
N LEU A 141 17.04 2.73 5.07
CA LEU A 141 17.01 3.37 6.39
C LEU A 141 16.21 4.66 6.30
N PHE A 142 15.22 4.79 7.16
CA PHE A 142 14.40 5.99 7.29
C PHE A 142 14.54 6.60 8.69
N HIS A 143 14.26 7.89 8.79
CA HIS A 143 14.01 8.61 10.02
C HIS A 143 12.56 9.10 10.01
N ALA A 144 11.83 8.83 11.07
CA ALA A 144 10.45 9.25 11.25
C ALA A 144 10.34 10.17 12.46
N GLU A 145 9.71 11.33 12.29
CA GLU A 145 9.47 12.31 13.33
C GLU A 145 8.26 13.18 12.99
N GLY A 146 7.38 13.42 13.96
CA GLY A 146 6.25 14.34 13.83
C GLY A 146 5.29 14.01 12.67
N GLY A 147 5.12 12.72 12.38
CA GLY A 147 4.26 12.23 11.30
C GLY A 147 4.86 12.32 9.90
N ASN A 148 6.16 12.62 9.78
CA ASN A 148 6.90 12.60 8.52
C ASN A 148 7.92 11.46 8.53
N ILE A 149 8.14 10.84 7.37
CA ILE A 149 9.16 9.81 7.18
C ILE A 149 10.13 10.24 6.08
N PHE A 150 11.42 10.23 6.40
CA PHE A 150 12.50 10.68 5.52
C PHE A 150 13.43 9.52 5.21
N LEU A 151 13.65 9.23 3.92
CA LEU A 151 14.67 8.28 3.50
C LEU A 151 16.06 8.86 3.77
N LEU A 152 16.87 8.15 4.54
CA LEU A 152 18.26 8.53 4.84
C LEU A 152 19.26 7.80 3.95
N GLU A 153 19.08 6.48 3.78
CA GLU A 153 19.98 5.62 3.00
C GLU A 153 19.18 4.54 2.28
N ARG A 154 19.63 4.16 1.10
CA ARG A 154 19.09 3.09 0.28
C ARG A 154 20.23 2.24 -0.24
N ARG A 155 20.11 0.92 -0.09
CA ARG A 155 20.98 -0.05 -0.74
C ARG A 155 20.26 -0.73 -1.88
N LEU A 156 20.98 -0.91 -2.96
CA LEU A 156 20.50 -1.55 -4.18
C LEU A 156 21.33 -2.81 -4.46
N GLN A 157 20.68 -3.84 -4.96
CA GLN A 157 21.29 -5.08 -5.37
C GLN A 157 20.97 -5.41 -6.83
N SER A 158 21.80 -6.23 -7.48
CA SER A 158 21.47 -6.82 -8.77
C SER A 158 20.61 -8.06 -8.55
N ASN A 159 19.54 -8.17 -9.29
CA ASN A 159 18.78 -9.42 -9.41
C ASN A 159 19.61 -10.53 -10.06
#